data_5c7e741bbd804b8c9f00e15eb3df9b01
#
_entry.id   5c7e741bbd804b8c9f00e15eb3df9b01
#
_cell.length_a   1.000
_cell.length_b   1.000
_cell.length_c   1.000
_cell.angle_alpha   90.00
_cell.angle_beta   90.00
_cell.angle_gamma   90.00
#
_symmetry.space_group_name_H-M   'P 1'
#
loop_
_entity.id
_entity.type
_entity.pdbx_description
1 polymer ?
#
loop_
_entity_poly.entity_id
_entity_poly.type
_entity_poly.pdbx_seq_one_letter_code
_entity_poly.pdbx_strand_id
1 'polypeptide(L)'
;MQKAVIIYSTTDGQTKRICEFLKQKLEDKINIDLFSIEDIDRAELNFYDKIVIGASIRYGKHSPKLYKFIEKNIDVLKAKFTAFFTVNVVARKEGKNTPDTNPYMKKFLQLTNWQPNLLGVFA
;
A
#
# COMPACT_ATOMS: atom_id res chain seq x y z
N MET A 1 10.58 7.61 19.10
CA MET A 1 9.56 6.71 18.53
C MET A 1 9.62 6.79 17.01
N GLN A 2 9.57 5.65 16.36
CA GLN A 2 9.54 5.61 14.90
C GLN A 2 8.24 6.17 14.37
N LYS A 3 8.31 6.80 13.20
CA LYS A 3 7.16 7.33 12.50
C LYS A 3 6.88 6.51 11.24
N ALA A 4 5.63 6.11 11.08
CA ALA A 4 5.17 5.42 9.89
C ALA A 4 4.00 6.16 9.24
N VAL A 5 3.85 5.99 7.94
CA VAL A 5 2.70 6.49 7.21
C VAL A 5 2.05 5.33 6.48
N ILE A 6 0.71 5.31 6.50
CA ILE A 6 -0.08 4.40 5.69
C ILE A 6 -0.78 5.25 4.64
N ILE A 7 -0.55 4.91 3.38
CA ILE A 7 -1.06 5.65 2.23
C ILE A 7 -2.00 4.74 1.46
N TYR A 8 -3.19 5.22 1.12
CA TYR A 8 -4.16 4.40 0.42
C TYR A 8 -4.56 4.99 -0.91
N SER A 9 -4.82 4.08 -1.87
CA SER A 9 -5.42 4.38 -3.16
C SER A 9 -6.71 3.57 -3.26
N THR A 10 -7.84 4.22 -3.14
CA THR A 10 -9.15 3.56 -3.18
C THR A 10 -10.21 4.48 -3.74
N THR A 11 -11.25 3.86 -4.30
CA THR A 11 -12.43 4.58 -4.78
C THR A 11 -13.70 4.18 -4.02
N ASP A 12 -13.64 3.13 -3.20
CA ASP A 12 -14.82 2.56 -2.54
C ASP A 12 -14.77 2.57 -1.00
N GLY A 13 -13.68 2.98 -0.41
CA GLY A 13 -13.53 3.08 1.04
C GLY A 13 -13.12 1.80 1.76
N GLN A 14 -13.12 0.64 1.13
CA GLN A 14 -12.71 -0.60 1.78
C GLN A 14 -11.23 -0.58 2.16
N THR A 15 -10.38 -0.13 1.25
CA THR A 15 -8.95 0.00 1.52
C THR A 15 -8.69 0.95 2.67
N LYS A 16 -9.44 2.06 2.72
CA LYS A 16 -9.34 3.02 3.81
C LYS A 16 -9.68 2.38 5.16
N ARG A 17 -10.72 1.55 5.22
CA ARG A 17 -11.11 0.84 6.44
C ARG A 17 -10.00 -0.10 6.91
N ILE A 18 -9.37 -0.81 5.99
CA ILE A 18 -8.24 -1.69 6.31
C ILE A 18 -7.08 -0.88 6.87
N CYS A 19 -6.78 0.27 6.26
CA CYS A 19 -5.73 1.17 6.74
C CYS A 19 -6.02 1.69 8.14
N GLU A 20 -7.26 2.08 8.41
CA GLU A 20 -7.68 2.55 9.74
C GLU A 20 -7.56 1.45 10.79
N PHE A 21 -7.91 0.23 10.43
CA PHE A 21 -7.75 -0.94 11.29
C PHE A 21 -6.28 -1.19 11.63
N LEU A 22 -5.40 -1.15 10.63
CA LEU A 22 -3.97 -1.34 10.83
C LEU A 22 -3.38 -0.25 11.72
N LYS A 23 -3.79 1.00 11.51
CA LYS A 23 -3.36 2.11 12.34
C LYS A 23 -3.75 1.89 13.80
N GLN A 24 -5.01 1.53 14.04
CA GLN A 24 -5.52 1.28 15.39
C GLN A 24 -4.75 0.17 16.11
N LYS A 25 -4.40 -0.90 15.38
CA LYS A 25 -3.68 -2.03 15.95
C LYS A 25 -2.23 -1.72 16.29
N LEU A 26 -1.60 -0.81 15.57
CA LEU A 26 -0.17 -0.57 15.68
C LEU A 26 0.21 0.73 16.40
N GLU A 27 -0.74 1.64 16.64
CA GLU A 27 -0.43 2.96 17.18
C GLU A 27 0.10 2.97 18.60
N ASP A 28 -0.05 1.86 19.35
CA ASP A 28 0.57 1.71 20.67
C ASP A 28 2.08 1.54 20.58
N LYS A 29 2.59 1.08 19.44
CA LYS A 29 4.00 0.72 19.25
C LYS A 29 4.73 1.68 18.36
N ILE A 30 4.03 2.39 17.50
CA ILE A 30 4.62 3.26 16.49
C ILE A 30 3.65 4.40 16.21
N ASN A 31 4.20 5.58 15.94
CA ASN A 31 3.40 6.74 15.58
C ASN A 31 3.02 6.63 14.08
N ILE A 32 1.72 6.53 13.78
CA ILE A 32 1.23 6.27 12.43
C ILE A 32 0.31 7.39 11.96
N ASP A 33 0.61 7.95 10.78
CA ASP A 33 -0.27 8.87 10.08
C ASP A 33 -0.91 8.15 8.89
N LEU A 34 -2.09 8.61 8.49
CA LEU A 34 -2.88 7.99 7.43
C LEU A 34 -3.26 9.05 6.39
N PHE A 35 -2.92 8.80 5.12
CA PHE A 35 -3.22 9.72 4.01
C PHE A 35 -3.71 8.97 2.78
N SER A 36 -4.56 9.65 2.00
CA SER A 36 -4.78 9.27 0.60
C SER A 36 -3.54 9.62 -0.23
N ILE A 37 -3.31 8.89 -1.32
CA ILE A 37 -2.19 9.21 -2.23
C ILE A 37 -2.32 10.61 -2.84
N GLU A 38 -3.51 11.19 -2.80
CA GLU A 38 -3.75 12.54 -3.32
C GLU A 38 -3.40 13.64 -2.32
N ASP A 39 -3.22 13.29 -1.04
CA ASP A 39 -3.06 14.24 0.05
C ASP A 39 -1.64 14.30 0.62
N ILE A 40 -0.71 13.53 0.08
CA ILE A 40 0.66 13.50 0.59
C ILE A 40 1.65 13.74 -0.54
N ASP A 41 2.69 14.54 -0.29
CA ASP A 41 3.74 14.82 -1.25
C ASP A 41 5.07 14.19 -0.85
N ARG A 42 6.07 14.31 -1.73
CA ARG A 42 7.40 13.75 -1.53
C ARG A 42 8.09 14.31 -0.29
N ALA A 43 7.92 15.60 -0.01
CA ALA A 43 8.55 16.22 1.14
C ALA A 43 8.03 15.62 2.45
N GLU A 44 6.73 15.37 2.51
CA GLU A 44 6.12 14.73 3.68
C GLU A 44 6.59 13.29 3.85
N LEU A 45 6.77 12.53 2.76
CA LEU A 45 7.25 11.15 2.82
C LEU A 45 8.61 11.03 3.50
N ASN A 46 9.47 12.02 3.35
CA ASN A 46 10.80 12.01 3.93
C ASN A 46 10.80 12.06 5.47
N PHE A 47 9.70 12.46 6.09
CA PHE A 47 9.59 12.50 7.55
C PHE A 47 9.34 11.12 8.17
N TYR A 48 9.05 10.12 7.37
CA TYR A 48 8.67 8.81 7.88
C TYR A 48 9.79 7.79 7.71
N ASP A 49 9.92 6.92 8.71
CA ASP A 49 10.89 5.83 8.70
C ASP A 49 10.36 4.63 7.92
N LYS A 50 9.04 4.45 7.93
CA LYS A 50 8.35 3.33 7.29
C LYS A 50 7.17 3.84 6.49
N ILE A 51 7.00 3.26 5.29
CA ILE A 51 5.92 3.64 4.38
C ILE A 51 5.15 2.39 3.97
N VAL A 52 3.84 2.42 4.19
CA VAL A 52 2.92 1.35 3.78
C VAL A 52 1.95 1.92 2.76
N ILE A 53 1.82 1.25 1.62
CA ILE A 53 0.88 1.65 0.57
C ILE A 53 -0.13 0.53 0.39
N GLY A 54 -1.42 0.88 0.46
CA GLY A 54 -2.53 -0.03 0.20
C GLY A 54 -3.36 0.43 -0.98
N ALA A 55 -3.78 -0.50 -1.83
CA ALA A 55 -4.54 -0.17 -3.02
C ALA A 55 -5.58 -1.23 -3.33
N SER A 56 -6.75 -0.80 -3.82
CA SER A 56 -7.80 -1.69 -4.26
C SER A 56 -7.81 -1.85 -5.78
N ILE A 57 -8.47 -2.91 -6.23
CA ILE A 57 -8.70 -3.17 -7.63
C ILE A 57 -10.05 -2.57 -8.06
N ARG A 58 -10.05 -1.91 -9.21
CA ARG A 58 -11.27 -1.43 -9.86
C ARG A 58 -11.15 -1.68 -11.36
N TYR A 59 -12.19 -2.25 -11.95
CA TYR A 59 -12.21 -2.62 -13.37
C TYR A 59 -11.03 -3.54 -13.72
N GLY A 60 -10.72 -4.48 -12.83
CA GLY A 60 -9.70 -5.51 -13.06
C GLY A 60 -8.26 -5.05 -12.92
N LYS A 61 -8.01 -3.86 -12.38
CA LYS A 61 -6.65 -3.33 -12.24
C LYS A 61 -6.52 -2.34 -11.09
N HIS A 62 -5.28 -2.09 -10.66
CA HIS A 62 -4.98 -0.99 -9.76
C HIS A 62 -5.05 0.34 -10.53
N SER A 63 -5.35 1.42 -9.80
CA SER A 63 -5.45 2.74 -10.42
C SER A 63 -4.12 3.19 -11.04
N PRO A 64 -4.16 3.83 -12.23
CA PRO A 64 -2.96 4.45 -12.79
C PRO A 64 -2.31 5.49 -11.87
N LYS A 65 -3.10 6.13 -11.00
CA LYS A 65 -2.59 7.09 -10.02
C LYS A 65 -1.62 6.44 -9.03
N LEU A 66 -1.86 5.16 -8.69
CA LEU A 66 -0.96 4.40 -7.83
C LEU A 66 0.43 4.29 -8.45
N TYR A 67 0.49 3.87 -9.71
CA TYR A 67 1.77 3.70 -10.41
C TYR A 67 2.50 5.03 -10.59
N LYS A 68 1.78 6.10 -10.89
CA LYS A 68 2.36 7.43 -11.00
C LYS A 68 2.94 7.92 -9.67
N PHE A 69 2.22 7.67 -8.58
CA PHE A 69 2.70 8.01 -7.25
C PHE A 69 3.99 7.27 -6.91
N ILE A 70 4.01 5.97 -7.17
CA ILE A 70 5.20 5.14 -6.91
C ILE A 70 6.38 5.63 -7.74
N GLU A 71 6.17 5.87 -9.02
CA GLU A 71 7.23 6.32 -9.94
C GLU A 71 7.80 7.66 -9.53
N LYS A 72 6.93 8.60 -9.18
CA LYS A 72 7.32 9.92 -8.71
C LYS A 72 8.15 9.89 -7.43
N ASN A 73 7.90 8.91 -6.56
CA ASN A 73 8.52 8.81 -5.24
C ASN A 73 9.46 7.61 -5.10
N ILE A 74 9.90 7.04 -6.20
CA ILE A 74 10.65 5.78 -6.18
C ILE A 74 11.93 5.85 -5.36
N ASP A 75 12.63 6.97 -5.38
CA ASP A 75 13.87 7.13 -4.62
C ASP A 75 13.63 7.05 -3.12
N VAL A 76 12.57 7.71 -2.65
CA VAL A 76 12.19 7.68 -1.23
C VAL A 76 11.76 6.28 -0.83
N LEU A 77 10.96 5.62 -1.67
CA LEU A 77 10.47 4.27 -1.40
C LEU A 77 11.61 3.24 -1.33
N LYS A 78 12.62 3.39 -2.18
CA LYS A 78 13.78 2.50 -2.16
C LYS A 78 14.68 2.70 -0.95
N ALA A 79 14.70 3.91 -0.40
CA ALA A 79 15.57 4.27 0.71
C ALA A 79 15.03 3.89 2.09
N LYS A 80 13.74 3.55 2.19
CA LYS A 80 13.07 3.31 3.46
C LYS A 80 12.51 1.89 3.54
N PHE A 81 12.14 1.48 4.74
CA PHE A 81 11.39 0.23 4.92
C PHE A 81 9.97 0.44 4.41
N THR A 82 9.54 -0.41 3.49
CA THR A 82 8.25 -0.25 2.82
C THR A 82 7.45 -1.54 2.77
N ALA A 83 6.11 -1.37 2.68
CA ALA A 83 5.20 -2.47 2.52
C ALA A 83 4.11 -2.08 1.52
N PHE A 84 3.57 -3.06 0.82
CA PHE A 84 2.45 -2.87 -0.08
C PHE A 84 1.42 -3.96 0.16
N PHE A 85 0.14 -3.58 0.17
CA PHE A 85 -0.94 -4.56 0.15
C PHE A 85 -1.97 -4.22 -0.91
N THR A 86 -2.57 -5.28 -1.48
CA THR A 86 -3.67 -5.14 -2.42
C THR A 86 -4.97 -5.63 -1.78
N VAL A 87 -6.06 -4.97 -2.11
CA VAL A 87 -7.41 -5.35 -1.66
C VAL A 87 -8.22 -5.75 -2.89
N ASN A 88 -8.63 -7.01 -2.96
CA ASN A 88 -9.39 -7.50 -4.10
C ASN A 88 -10.23 -8.74 -3.71
N VAL A 89 -11.37 -8.91 -4.37
CA VAL A 89 -12.31 -9.99 -4.06
C VAL A 89 -11.76 -11.38 -4.42
N VAL A 90 -10.81 -11.45 -5.34
CA VAL A 90 -10.18 -12.72 -5.72
C VAL A 90 -9.40 -13.32 -4.56
N ALA A 91 -8.96 -12.49 -3.61
CA ALA A 91 -8.26 -12.95 -2.42
C ALA A 91 -9.15 -13.79 -1.48
N ARG A 92 -10.47 -13.81 -1.70
CA ARG A 92 -11.38 -14.71 -0.97
C ARG A 92 -11.25 -16.16 -1.39
N LYS A 93 -10.69 -16.40 -2.59
CA LYS A 93 -10.53 -17.75 -3.11
C LYS A 93 -9.31 -18.42 -2.50
N GLU A 94 -9.49 -19.67 -2.11
CA GLU A 94 -8.38 -20.51 -1.69
C GLU A 94 -7.36 -20.63 -2.84
N GLY A 95 -6.07 -20.55 -2.50
CA GLY A 95 -5.01 -20.57 -3.48
C GLY A 95 -4.77 -19.24 -4.19
N LYS A 96 -5.48 -18.16 -3.82
CA LYS A 96 -5.30 -16.81 -4.37
C LYS A 96 -5.26 -15.74 -3.28
N ASN A 97 -5.03 -16.14 -2.06
CA ASN A 97 -5.07 -15.30 -0.88
C ASN A 97 -3.69 -14.93 -0.32
N THR A 98 -2.63 -15.22 -1.06
CA THR A 98 -1.26 -14.89 -0.67
C THR A 98 -0.59 -14.02 -1.72
N PRO A 99 0.47 -13.28 -1.36
CA PRO A 99 1.20 -12.47 -2.36
C PRO A 99 1.72 -13.27 -3.54
N ASP A 100 2.12 -14.53 -3.33
CA ASP A 100 2.66 -15.38 -4.39
C ASP A 100 1.59 -15.92 -5.35
N THR A 101 0.35 -16.00 -4.88
CA THR A 101 -0.73 -16.65 -5.64
C THR A 101 -1.77 -15.68 -6.15
N ASN A 102 -1.86 -14.46 -5.59
CA ASN A 102 -2.86 -13.49 -6.01
C ASN A 102 -2.49 -12.88 -7.36
N PRO A 103 -3.36 -12.97 -8.38
CA PRO A 103 -3.03 -12.49 -9.73
C PRO A 103 -2.80 -10.97 -9.80
N TYR A 104 -3.50 -10.19 -8.99
CA TYR A 104 -3.34 -8.73 -8.99
C TYR A 104 -2.02 -8.31 -8.34
N MET A 105 -1.59 -9.02 -7.31
CA MET A 105 -0.28 -8.77 -6.71
C MET A 105 0.84 -9.11 -7.70
N LYS A 106 0.72 -10.24 -8.40
CA LYS A 106 1.70 -10.64 -9.42
C LYS A 106 1.81 -9.59 -10.52
N LYS A 107 0.68 -9.10 -11.00
CA LYS A 107 0.65 -8.07 -12.05
C LYS A 107 1.26 -6.77 -11.55
N PHE A 108 0.97 -6.36 -10.32
CA PHE A 108 1.55 -5.17 -9.71
C PHE A 108 3.07 -5.24 -9.71
N LEU A 109 3.63 -6.36 -9.26
CA LEU A 109 5.08 -6.53 -9.18
C LEU A 109 5.75 -6.55 -10.55
N GLN A 110 5.04 -6.94 -11.60
CA GLN A 110 5.54 -6.87 -12.97
C GLN A 110 5.57 -5.46 -13.54
N LEU A 111 4.63 -4.60 -13.10
CA LEU A 111 4.45 -3.26 -13.65
C LEU A 111 5.22 -2.18 -12.91
N THR A 112 5.71 -2.45 -11.72
CA THR A 112 6.43 -1.47 -10.91
C THR A 112 7.90 -1.81 -10.77
N ASN A 113 8.73 -0.77 -10.65
CA ASN A 113 10.15 -0.94 -10.32
C ASN A 113 10.40 -0.97 -8.81
N TRP A 114 9.37 -0.75 -8.02
CA TRP A 114 9.46 -0.76 -6.57
C TRP A 114 9.31 -2.19 -6.04
N GLN A 115 10.23 -2.60 -5.18
CA GLN A 115 10.18 -3.90 -4.51
C GLN A 115 9.97 -3.68 -3.02
N PRO A 116 8.73 -3.69 -2.54
CA PRO A 116 8.47 -3.51 -1.12
C PRO A 116 9.11 -4.61 -0.27
N ASN A 117 9.47 -4.26 0.96
CA ASN A 117 10.04 -5.23 1.89
C ASN A 117 9.01 -6.27 2.35
N LEU A 118 7.74 -5.84 2.47
CA LEU A 118 6.64 -6.72 2.86
C LEU A 118 5.49 -6.58 1.88
N LEU A 119 4.79 -7.68 1.66
CA LEU A 119 3.60 -7.74 0.79
C LEU A 119 2.42 -8.33 1.56
N GLY A 120 1.22 -7.84 1.30
CA GLY A 120 0.01 -8.34 1.90
C GLY A 120 -1.16 -8.39 0.92
N VAL A 121 -2.10 -9.28 1.17
CA VAL A 121 -3.30 -9.44 0.36
C VAL A 121 -4.52 -9.50 1.28
N PHE A 122 -5.54 -8.68 0.98
CA PHE A 122 -6.78 -8.62 1.74
C PHE A 122 -7.97 -8.76 0.79
N ALA A 123 -9.05 -9.32 1.32
CA ALA A 123 -10.30 -9.47 0.56
C ALA A 123 -11.32 -8.38 0.88
#